data_d9299080a4d2d5207fa3e9912206f1fe
#
_entry.id   d9299080a4d2d5207fa3e9912206f1fe
#
_cell.length_a   1.000
_cell.length_b   1.000
_cell.length_c   1.000
_cell.angle_alpha   90.00
_cell.angle_beta   90.00
_cell.angle_gamma   90.00
#
_symmetry.space_group_name_H-M   'P 1'
#
loop_
_entity.id
_entity.type
_entity.pdbx_description
1 polymer ?
#
loop_
_entity_poly.entity_id
_entity_poly.type
_entity_poly.pdbx_seq_one_letter_code
_entity_poly.pdbx_strand_id
1 'polypeptide(L)'
;MRTFLLFLLICAESFAQAPSTGLQGSVQQDHLVASIVTRLQISREVAWTKFQNHTPVADLAREAAILTALKSEGRKIGLTEDQVSALFVPQIAASRRAQEELIAGWRFGSPRPTTPPKDLQREIRPLVTKISLELLQEWKDLPPQSLSTTFRKDAEKQIIAKGFSPDVARIAASPLGKG
;
A
#
# COMPACT_ATOMS: atom_id res chain seq x y z
N MET A 1 55.60 -26.78 50.03
CA MET A 1 54.15 -26.75 49.66
C MET A 1 53.96 -25.48 48.86
N ARG A 2 53.88 -25.58 47.55
CA ARG A 2 53.71 -24.42 46.60
C ARG A 2 52.34 -24.57 46.00
N THR A 3 51.44 -23.66 46.37
CA THR A 3 50.09 -23.59 45.87
C THR A 3 50.10 -22.82 44.55
N PHE A 4 49.80 -23.50 43.44
CA PHE A 4 49.60 -22.88 42.10
C PHE A 4 48.17 -22.31 41.98
N LEU A 5 48.05 -21.01 41.88
CA LEU A 5 46.81 -20.33 41.62
C LEU A 5 46.63 -20.24 40.10
N LEU A 6 45.69 -21.00 39.56
CA LEU A 6 45.32 -21.00 38.14
C LEU A 6 44.33 -19.86 37.88
N PHE A 7 44.81 -18.79 37.21
CA PHE A 7 43.94 -17.70 36.76
C PHE A 7 43.26 -18.12 35.44
N LEU A 8 41.96 -18.35 35.50
CA LEU A 8 41.13 -18.64 34.34
C LEU A 8 40.71 -17.30 33.70
N LEU A 9 41.35 -16.97 32.57
CA LEU A 9 41.02 -15.77 31.77
C LEU A 9 39.79 -16.09 30.94
N ILE A 10 38.62 -15.58 31.33
CA ILE A 10 37.37 -15.67 30.57
C ILE A 10 37.44 -14.55 29.52
N CYS A 11 37.79 -14.89 28.27
CA CYS A 11 37.55 -14.03 27.13
C CYS A 11 36.05 -13.94 26.87
N ALA A 12 35.46 -12.82 27.25
CA ALA A 12 34.09 -12.46 26.81
C ALA A 12 34.20 -11.98 25.35
N GLU A 13 33.93 -12.88 24.41
CA GLU A 13 33.71 -12.49 23.03
C GLU A 13 32.39 -11.67 22.95
N SER A 14 32.56 -10.36 22.85
CA SER A 14 31.45 -9.46 22.48
C SER A 14 31.06 -9.75 21.03
N PHE A 15 30.03 -10.57 20.85
CA PHE A 15 29.35 -10.70 19.58
C PHE A 15 28.69 -9.36 19.26
N ALA A 16 29.35 -8.55 18.47
CA ALA A 16 28.75 -7.33 17.90
C ALA A 16 27.63 -7.75 16.96
N GLN A 17 26.39 -7.63 17.45
CA GLN A 17 25.18 -7.78 16.63
C GLN A 17 25.21 -6.68 15.58
N ALA A 18 25.50 -7.04 14.33
CA ALA A 18 25.40 -6.13 13.19
C ALA A 18 23.96 -5.64 13.06
N PRO A 19 23.71 -4.39 12.66
CA PRO A 19 22.37 -3.82 12.62
C PRO A 19 21.54 -4.47 11.50
N SER A 20 20.69 -5.40 11.87
CA SER A 20 19.65 -6.01 10.98
C SER A 20 18.53 -5.03 10.59
N THR A 21 18.57 -3.80 11.12
CA THR A 21 17.52 -2.78 10.98
C THR A 21 17.32 -2.30 9.55
N GLY A 22 18.36 -2.27 8.71
CA GLY A 22 18.27 -1.79 7.34
C GLY A 22 17.56 -2.75 6.39
N LEU A 23 17.77 -4.05 6.53
CA LEU A 23 17.15 -5.08 5.68
C LEU A 23 15.66 -5.27 6.02
N GLN A 24 15.27 -5.18 7.29
CA GLN A 24 13.88 -5.29 7.70
C GLN A 24 13.05 -4.09 7.20
N GLY A 25 13.60 -2.88 7.24
CA GLY A 25 12.92 -1.68 6.73
C GLY A 25 12.64 -1.75 5.24
N SER A 26 13.57 -2.28 4.43
CA SER A 26 13.37 -2.43 2.98
C SER A 26 12.29 -3.47 2.64
N VAL A 27 12.26 -4.60 3.34
CA VAL A 27 11.23 -5.63 3.15
C VAL A 27 9.83 -5.09 3.48
N GLN A 28 9.68 -4.32 4.56
CA GLN A 28 8.40 -3.70 4.93
C GLN A 28 7.96 -2.66 3.89
N GLN A 29 8.89 -1.87 3.35
CA GLN A 29 8.62 -0.93 2.25
C GLN A 29 8.13 -1.65 1.00
N ASP A 30 8.78 -2.75 0.62
CA ASP A 30 8.41 -3.55 -0.56
C ASP A 30 7.01 -4.16 -0.41
N HIS A 31 6.66 -4.69 0.76
CA HIS A 31 5.32 -5.21 1.05
C HIS A 31 4.26 -4.12 0.92
N LEU A 32 4.49 -2.96 1.52
CA LEU A 32 3.56 -1.83 1.45
C LEU A 32 3.32 -1.38 -0.01
N VAL A 33 4.38 -1.29 -0.81
CA VAL A 33 4.24 -0.94 -2.24
C VAL A 33 3.50 -2.03 -3.01
N ALA A 34 3.78 -3.30 -2.73
CA ALA A 34 3.08 -4.43 -3.35
C ALA A 34 1.58 -4.41 -3.04
N SER A 35 1.18 -4.08 -1.81
CA SER A 35 -0.22 -3.92 -1.42
C SER A 35 -0.88 -2.71 -2.09
N ILE A 36 -0.19 -1.58 -2.21
CA ILE A 36 -0.65 -0.42 -2.98
C ILE A 36 -0.90 -0.80 -4.44
N VAL A 37 0.06 -1.49 -5.07
CA VAL A 37 -0.07 -1.96 -6.45
C VAL A 37 -1.25 -2.92 -6.61
N THR A 38 -1.39 -3.89 -5.71
CA THR A 38 -2.51 -4.84 -5.72
C THR A 38 -3.86 -4.12 -5.64
N ARG A 39 -3.97 -3.13 -4.76
CA ARG A 39 -5.18 -2.31 -4.64
C ARG A 39 -5.49 -1.53 -5.92
N LEU A 40 -4.48 -0.99 -6.58
CA LEU A 40 -4.62 -0.32 -7.88
C LEU A 40 -5.00 -1.31 -8.99
N GLN A 41 -4.47 -2.53 -8.98
CA GLN A 41 -4.86 -3.58 -9.94
C GLN A 41 -6.34 -3.95 -9.79
N ILE A 42 -6.87 -4.05 -8.56
CA ILE A 42 -8.30 -4.24 -8.33
C ILE A 42 -9.12 -3.09 -8.93
N SER A 43 -8.59 -1.86 -8.96
CA SER A 43 -9.28 -0.72 -9.57
C SER A 43 -9.53 -0.91 -11.07
N ARG A 44 -8.76 -1.73 -11.78
CA ARG A 44 -9.00 -2.09 -13.19
C ARG A 44 -10.27 -2.92 -13.33
N GLU A 45 -10.48 -3.87 -12.43
CA GLU A 45 -11.70 -4.69 -12.39
C GLU A 45 -12.93 -3.84 -12.07
N VAL A 46 -12.78 -2.90 -11.11
CA VAL A 46 -13.83 -1.92 -10.78
C VAL A 46 -14.18 -1.09 -12.02
N ALA A 47 -13.15 -0.56 -12.71
CA ALA A 47 -13.34 0.26 -13.91
C ALA A 47 -14.08 -0.52 -15.00
N TRP A 48 -13.68 -1.78 -15.23
CA TRP A 48 -14.30 -2.62 -16.24
C TRP A 48 -15.77 -2.87 -15.94
N THR A 49 -16.08 -3.25 -14.70
CA THR A 49 -17.47 -3.48 -14.29
C THR A 49 -18.32 -2.20 -14.38
N LYS A 50 -17.77 -1.05 -13.96
CA LYS A 50 -18.48 0.23 -14.08
C LYS A 50 -18.70 0.65 -15.53
N PHE A 51 -17.71 0.42 -16.39
CA PHE A 51 -17.80 0.70 -17.81
C PHE A 51 -18.92 -0.11 -18.47
N GLN A 52 -18.98 -1.41 -18.20
CA GLN A 52 -20.02 -2.31 -18.73
C GLN A 52 -21.41 -1.98 -18.21
N ASN A 53 -21.52 -1.62 -16.94
CA ASN A 53 -22.79 -1.30 -16.29
C ASN A 53 -23.22 0.17 -16.47
N HIS A 54 -22.45 0.97 -17.20
CA HIS A 54 -22.68 2.41 -17.39
C HIS A 54 -22.81 3.19 -16.06
N THR A 55 -22.13 2.75 -15.01
CA THR A 55 -22.16 3.41 -13.70
C THR A 55 -21.06 4.44 -13.55
N PRO A 56 -21.31 5.56 -12.83
CA PRO A 56 -20.30 6.60 -12.58
C PRO A 56 -19.06 6.04 -11.86
N VAL A 57 -17.89 6.62 -12.17
CA VAL A 57 -16.65 6.31 -11.45
C VAL A 57 -16.72 6.83 -10.01
N ALA A 58 -17.13 8.07 -9.83
CA ALA A 58 -17.26 8.66 -8.50
C ALA A 58 -18.45 8.06 -7.74
N ASP A 59 -18.17 7.59 -6.54
CA ASP A 59 -19.18 7.13 -5.56
C ASP A 59 -18.75 7.69 -4.20
N LEU A 60 -19.01 8.98 -4.00
CA LEU A 60 -18.55 9.72 -2.82
C LEU A 60 -19.11 9.13 -1.52
N ALA A 61 -20.33 8.65 -1.54
CA ALA A 61 -20.94 7.99 -0.37
C ALA A 61 -20.19 6.71 -0.01
N ARG A 62 -19.81 5.91 -1.00
CA ARG A 62 -19.04 4.70 -0.81
C ARG A 62 -17.60 4.99 -0.37
N GLU A 63 -16.96 5.98 -0.97
CA GLU A 63 -15.61 6.42 -0.59
C GLU A 63 -15.57 6.86 0.87
N ALA A 64 -16.55 7.65 1.32
CA ALA A 64 -16.68 8.07 2.71
C ALA A 64 -16.92 6.88 3.65
N ALA A 65 -17.80 5.95 3.27
CA ALA A 65 -18.08 4.75 4.07
C ALA A 65 -16.83 3.87 4.24
N ILE A 66 -16.03 3.70 3.17
CA ILE A 66 -14.76 2.97 3.23
C ILE A 66 -13.80 3.65 4.20
N LEU A 67 -13.62 4.97 4.08
CA LEU A 67 -12.69 5.70 4.94
C LEU A 67 -13.13 5.63 6.41
N THR A 68 -14.42 5.75 6.69
CA THR A 68 -14.98 5.63 8.05
C THR A 68 -14.71 4.23 8.64
N ALA A 69 -14.95 3.18 7.86
CA ALA A 69 -14.67 1.80 8.28
C ALA A 69 -13.16 1.60 8.57
N LEU A 70 -12.29 2.10 7.69
CA LEU A 70 -10.84 1.98 7.88
C LEU A 70 -10.33 2.77 9.10
N LYS A 71 -10.90 3.94 9.39
CA LYS A 71 -10.62 4.68 10.62
C LYS A 71 -10.99 3.86 11.86
N SER A 72 -12.14 3.18 11.82
CA SER A 72 -12.55 2.30 12.91
C SER A 72 -11.60 1.13 13.11
N GLU A 73 -11.16 0.48 12.03
CA GLU A 73 -10.18 -0.62 12.11
C GLU A 73 -8.80 -0.11 12.55
N GLY A 74 -8.36 1.05 12.05
CA GLY A 74 -7.10 1.67 12.44
C GLY A 74 -7.01 1.94 13.94
N ARG A 75 -8.10 2.44 14.55
CA ARG A 75 -8.15 2.65 16.01
C ARG A 75 -7.95 1.35 16.80
N LYS A 76 -8.47 0.23 16.34
CA LYS A 76 -8.29 -1.08 17.00
C LYS A 76 -6.83 -1.52 17.06
N ILE A 77 -6.03 -1.09 16.11
CA ILE A 77 -4.60 -1.41 16.02
C ILE A 77 -3.69 -0.26 16.48
N GLY A 78 -4.26 0.81 17.04
CA GLY A 78 -3.51 1.93 17.64
C GLY A 78 -3.10 3.05 16.67
N LEU A 79 -3.69 3.12 15.47
CA LEU A 79 -3.53 4.25 14.56
C LEU A 79 -4.55 5.36 14.87
N THR A 80 -4.11 6.61 14.71
CA THR A 80 -5.03 7.76 14.75
C THR A 80 -5.82 7.87 13.45
N GLU A 81 -6.95 8.58 13.50
CA GLU A 81 -7.76 8.83 12.29
C GLU A 81 -7.00 9.62 11.23
N ASP A 82 -6.11 10.53 11.65
CA ASP A 82 -5.26 11.31 10.75
C ASP A 82 -4.23 10.44 10.04
N GLN A 83 -3.62 9.48 10.75
CA GLN A 83 -2.69 8.53 10.14
C GLN A 83 -3.39 7.65 9.09
N VAL A 84 -4.60 7.17 9.40
CA VAL A 84 -5.41 6.41 8.43
C VAL A 84 -5.81 7.28 7.25
N SER A 85 -6.23 8.52 7.49
CA SER A 85 -6.61 9.45 6.42
C SER A 85 -5.42 9.81 5.53
N ALA A 86 -4.24 10.04 6.12
CA ALA A 86 -3.02 10.34 5.38
C ALA A 86 -2.65 9.23 4.39
N LEU A 87 -2.87 7.97 4.75
CA LEU A 87 -2.66 6.85 3.84
C LEU A 87 -3.81 6.71 2.83
N PHE A 88 -5.07 6.63 3.30
CA PHE A 88 -6.17 6.15 2.47
C PHE A 88 -6.84 7.20 1.60
N VAL A 89 -6.79 8.49 1.93
CA VAL A 89 -7.32 9.53 1.04
C VAL A 89 -6.59 9.52 -0.31
N PRO A 90 -5.25 9.49 -0.36
CA PRO A 90 -4.54 9.32 -1.63
C PRO A 90 -4.81 7.98 -2.32
N GLN A 91 -4.96 6.86 -1.58
CA GLN A 91 -5.26 5.56 -2.17
C GLN A 91 -6.63 5.52 -2.86
N ILE A 92 -7.63 6.17 -2.28
CA ILE A 92 -8.96 6.30 -2.86
C ILE A 92 -8.89 7.20 -4.11
N ALA A 93 -8.21 8.33 -4.03
CA ALA A 93 -8.03 9.25 -5.15
C ALA A 93 -7.28 8.59 -6.32
N ALA A 94 -6.19 7.85 -6.05
CA ALA A 94 -5.43 7.12 -7.07
C ALA A 94 -6.28 6.04 -7.76
N SER A 95 -7.07 5.28 -6.97
CA SER A 95 -8.00 4.28 -7.51
C SER A 95 -9.06 4.91 -8.43
N ARG A 96 -9.61 6.07 -8.05
CA ARG A 96 -10.56 6.80 -8.88
C ARG A 96 -9.90 7.30 -10.17
N ARG A 97 -8.72 7.92 -10.07
CA ARG A 97 -7.97 8.39 -11.22
C ARG A 97 -7.65 7.26 -12.20
N ALA A 98 -7.19 6.11 -11.71
CA ALA A 98 -6.95 4.93 -12.54
C ALA A 98 -8.21 4.46 -13.29
N GLN A 99 -9.36 4.45 -12.63
CA GLN A 99 -10.65 4.09 -13.26
C GLN A 99 -11.03 5.10 -14.35
N GLU A 100 -10.90 6.39 -14.09
CA GLU A 100 -11.20 7.46 -15.04
C GLU A 100 -10.36 7.32 -16.31
N GLU A 101 -9.05 7.13 -16.18
CA GLU A 101 -8.12 6.96 -17.30
C GLU A 101 -8.44 5.72 -18.14
N LEU A 102 -8.70 4.58 -17.49
CA LEU A 102 -9.05 3.34 -18.17
C LEU A 102 -10.35 3.47 -18.96
N ILE A 103 -11.40 4.01 -18.34
CA ILE A 103 -12.69 4.19 -18.98
C ILE A 103 -12.60 5.18 -20.13
N ALA A 104 -11.84 6.27 -19.96
CA ALA A 104 -11.57 7.21 -21.05
C ALA A 104 -10.85 6.49 -22.20
N GLY A 105 -9.79 5.75 -21.94
CA GLY A 105 -9.08 4.98 -22.95
C GLY A 105 -10.00 4.02 -23.71
N TRP A 106 -10.86 3.27 -23.04
CA TRP A 106 -11.81 2.35 -23.69
C TRP A 106 -12.87 3.05 -24.53
N ARG A 107 -13.25 4.27 -24.16
CA ARG A 107 -14.15 5.12 -24.99
C ARG A 107 -13.47 5.62 -26.26
N PHE A 108 -12.16 5.85 -26.20
CA PHE A 108 -11.35 6.31 -27.34
C PHE A 108 -10.62 5.19 -28.10
N GLY A 109 -11.05 3.93 -27.94
CA GLY A 109 -10.59 2.82 -28.77
C GLY A 109 -9.42 2.01 -28.20
N SER A 110 -8.99 2.25 -26.97
CA SER A 110 -8.01 1.35 -26.32
C SER A 110 -8.55 -0.08 -26.20
N PRO A 111 -7.69 -1.09 -26.22
CA PRO A 111 -8.09 -2.47 -26.04
C PRO A 111 -8.89 -2.68 -24.73
N ARG A 112 -10.00 -3.39 -24.84
CA ARG A 112 -10.88 -3.70 -23.72
C ARG A 112 -10.60 -5.09 -23.17
N PRO A 113 -10.82 -5.32 -21.85
CA PRO A 113 -10.81 -6.70 -21.33
C PRO A 113 -11.79 -7.59 -22.07
N THR A 114 -11.39 -8.82 -22.33
CA THR A 114 -12.23 -9.85 -22.97
C THR A 114 -13.00 -10.71 -21.97
N THR A 115 -12.62 -10.60 -20.68
CA THR A 115 -13.29 -11.34 -19.60
C THR A 115 -14.59 -10.64 -19.20
N PRO A 116 -15.62 -11.40 -18.77
CA PRO A 116 -16.83 -10.82 -18.21
C PRO A 116 -16.53 -9.90 -17.02
N PRO A 117 -17.35 -8.86 -16.81
CA PRO A 117 -17.22 -8.02 -15.61
C PRO A 117 -17.58 -8.83 -14.37
N LYS A 118 -16.83 -8.61 -13.28
CA LYS A 118 -17.09 -9.21 -11.98
C LYS A 118 -18.20 -8.48 -11.23
N ASP A 119 -18.86 -9.16 -10.30
CA ASP A 119 -19.82 -8.53 -9.41
C ASP A 119 -19.09 -7.61 -8.40
N LEU A 120 -19.46 -6.31 -8.41
CA LEU A 120 -18.84 -5.34 -7.52
C LEU A 120 -19.06 -5.67 -6.04
N GLN A 121 -20.24 -6.20 -5.69
CA GLN A 121 -20.60 -6.44 -4.29
C GLN A 121 -20.05 -7.77 -3.77
N ARG A 122 -20.19 -8.81 -4.57
CA ARG A 122 -19.88 -10.18 -4.13
C ARG A 122 -18.43 -10.57 -4.35
N GLU A 123 -17.79 -10.00 -5.38
CA GLU A 123 -16.43 -10.42 -5.76
C GLU A 123 -15.39 -9.33 -5.50
N ILE A 124 -15.63 -8.09 -5.93
CA ILE A 124 -14.60 -7.04 -5.89
C ILE A 124 -14.49 -6.38 -4.51
N ARG A 125 -15.63 -5.99 -3.89
CA ARG A 125 -15.60 -5.29 -2.59
C ARG A 125 -14.90 -6.08 -1.48
N PRO A 126 -15.08 -7.41 -1.35
CA PRO A 126 -14.32 -8.19 -0.37
C PRO A 126 -12.82 -8.13 -0.59
N LEU A 127 -12.35 -8.15 -1.85
CA LEU A 127 -10.92 -8.02 -2.18
C LEU A 127 -10.37 -6.64 -1.82
N VAL A 128 -11.12 -5.57 -2.12
CA VAL A 128 -10.73 -4.21 -1.72
C VAL A 128 -10.64 -4.09 -0.20
N THR A 129 -11.60 -4.67 0.52
CA THR A 129 -11.58 -4.66 1.99
C THR A 129 -10.36 -5.40 2.52
N LYS A 130 -10.11 -6.61 2.03
CA LYS A 130 -8.97 -7.43 2.46
C LYS A 130 -7.65 -6.68 2.27
N ILE A 131 -7.36 -6.24 1.04
CA ILE A 131 -6.10 -5.53 0.75
C ILE A 131 -5.97 -4.22 1.51
N SER A 132 -7.08 -3.54 1.82
CA SER A 132 -7.04 -2.32 2.62
C SER A 132 -6.72 -2.59 4.09
N LEU A 133 -7.14 -3.72 4.66
CA LEU A 133 -6.77 -4.11 6.02
C LEU A 133 -5.30 -4.55 6.10
N GLU A 134 -4.81 -5.27 5.10
CA GLU A 134 -3.39 -5.62 4.97
C GLU A 134 -2.53 -4.35 4.90
N LEU A 135 -2.88 -3.43 4.02
CA LEU A 135 -2.20 -2.15 3.86
C LEU A 135 -2.21 -1.30 5.16
N LEU A 136 -3.31 -1.35 5.92
CA LEU A 136 -3.42 -0.67 7.20
C LEU A 136 -2.44 -1.23 8.24
N GLN A 137 -2.29 -2.55 8.29
CA GLN A 137 -1.35 -3.22 9.18
C GLN A 137 0.10 -2.93 8.78
N GLU A 138 0.42 -3.06 7.49
CA GLU A 138 1.74 -2.74 6.95
C GLU A 138 2.14 -1.29 7.21
N TRP A 139 1.19 -0.35 7.08
CA TRP A 139 1.40 1.06 7.40
C TRP A 139 1.72 1.28 8.87
N LYS A 140 1.02 0.59 9.77
CA LYS A 140 1.29 0.65 11.21
C LYS A 140 2.69 0.13 11.54
N ASP A 141 3.09 -0.97 10.90
CA ASP A 141 4.34 -1.66 11.20
C ASP A 141 5.56 -0.97 10.52
N LEU A 142 5.31 -0.03 9.60
CA LEU A 142 6.37 0.71 8.92
C LEU A 142 6.99 1.75 9.88
N PRO A 143 8.30 1.70 10.14
CA PRO A 143 8.97 2.70 10.95
C PRO A 143 8.83 4.10 10.32
N PRO A 144 8.49 5.16 11.07
CA PRO A 144 8.29 6.51 10.53
C PRO A 144 9.50 7.07 9.77
N GLN A 145 10.72 6.66 10.17
CA GLN A 145 11.97 7.04 9.49
C GLN A 145 12.14 6.39 8.11
N SER A 146 11.35 5.36 7.80
CA SER A 146 11.34 4.72 6.48
C SER A 146 10.67 5.58 5.42
N LEU A 147 9.85 6.55 5.82
CA LEU A 147 9.19 7.49 4.92
C LEU A 147 10.21 8.52 4.41
N SER A 148 10.44 8.52 3.11
CA SER A 148 11.44 9.40 2.47
C SER A 148 11.07 9.72 1.03
N THR A 149 11.63 10.80 0.52
CA THR A 149 11.49 11.16 -0.90
C THR A 149 12.02 10.07 -1.83
N THR A 150 13.09 9.37 -1.44
CA THR A 150 13.65 8.25 -2.21
C THR A 150 12.67 7.09 -2.26
N PHE A 151 12.13 6.66 -1.11
CA PHE A 151 11.15 5.59 -1.05
C PHE A 151 9.90 5.91 -1.89
N ARG A 152 9.39 7.15 -1.79
CA ARG A 152 8.26 7.59 -2.62
C ARG A 152 8.57 7.47 -4.12
N LYS A 153 9.73 7.96 -4.57
CA LYS A 153 10.13 7.87 -5.99
C LYS A 153 10.29 6.44 -6.48
N ASP A 154 10.79 5.55 -5.65
CA ASP A 154 10.93 4.15 -6.01
C ASP A 154 9.56 3.44 -6.06
N ALA A 155 8.65 3.76 -5.17
CA ALA A 155 7.26 3.31 -5.24
C ALA A 155 6.56 3.83 -6.51
N GLU A 156 6.74 5.10 -6.87
CA GLU A 156 6.22 5.67 -8.13
C GLU A 156 6.71 4.87 -9.35
N LYS A 157 8.01 4.56 -9.44
CA LYS A 157 8.58 3.74 -10.52
C LYS A 157 7.97 2.34 -10.56
N GLN A 158 7.81 1.70 -9.41
CA GLN A 158 7.21 0.36 -9.33
C GLN A 158 5.75 0.38 -9.80
N ILE A 159 4.96 1.38 -9.43
CA ILE A 159 3.57 1.54 -9.86
C ILE A 159 3.50 1.78 -11.37
N ILE A 160 4.36 2.63 -11.92
CA ILE A 160 4.44 2.89 -13.37
C ILE A 160 4.82 1.60 -14.12
N ALA A 161 5.77 0.83 -13.61
CA ALA A 161 6.17 -0.46 -14.20
C ALA A 161 5.02 -1.49 -14.26
N LYS A 162 3.97 -1.32 -13.45
CA LYS A 162 2.74 -2.12 -13.50
C LYS A 162 1.69 -1.55 -14.47
N GLY A 163 2.06 -0.54 -15.27
CA GLY A 163 1.23 0.03 -16.33
C GLY A 163 0.20 1.04 -15.84
N PHE A 164 0.46 1.72 -14.75
CA PHE A 164 -0.31 2.90 -14.32
C PHE A 164 0.37 4.19 -14.80
N SER A 165 -0.43 5.23 -14.98
CA SER A 165 0.11 6.53 -15.39
C SER A 165 0.99 7.17 -14.31
N PRO A 166 1.89 8.09 -14.67
CA PRO A 166 2.66 8.87 -13.70
C PRO A 166 1.78 9.63 -12.70
N ASP A 167 0.60 10.09 -13.11
CA ASP A 167 -0.35 10.77 -12.23
C ASP A 167 -0.90 9.83 -11.16
N VAL A 168 -1.36 8.63 -11.55
CA VAL A 168 -1.83 7.61 -10.61
C VAL A 168 -0.71 7.23 -9.64
N ALA A 169 0.50 7.01 -10.14
CA ALA A 169 1.64 6.63 -9.32
C ALA A 169 1.99 7.72 -8.29
N ARG A 170 2.05 8.98 -8.72
CA ARG A 170 2.33 10.13 -7.86
C ARG A 170 1.28 10.30 -6.75
N ILE A 171 0.00 10.13 -7.07
CA ILE A 171 -1.08 10.20 -6.07
C ILE A 171 -0.96 9.03 -5.08
N ALA A 172 -0.81 7.82 -5.57
CA ALA A 172 -0.76 6.62 -4.73
C ALA A 172 0.46 6.60 -3.79
N ALA A 173 1.62 7.05 -4.27
CA ALA A 173 2.86 7.08 -3.51
C ALA A 173 3.01 8.32 -2.62
N SER A 174 2.10 9.31 -2.70
CA SER A 174 2.24 10.57 -1.96
C SER A 174 2.37 10.40 -0.43
N PRO A 175 1.77 9.40 0.25
CA PRO A 175 1.96 9.19 1.67
C PRO A 175 3.37 8.73 2.06
N LEU A 176 4.14 8.17 1.12
CA LEU A 176 5.40 7.46 1.37
C LEU A 176 6.61 8.38 1.53
N GLY A 177 6.44 9.68 1.34
CA GLY A 177 7.52 10.65 1.49
C GLY A 177 7.04 11.98 2.03
N LYS A 178 7.90 12.64 2.79
CA LYS A 178 7.68 14.03 3.14
C LYS A 178 7.83 14.86 1.85
N GLY A 179 6.81 15.66 1.54
CA GLY A 179 6.85 16.64 0.46
C GLY A 179 7.84 17.76 0.77
#